data_a2012c7c12eaedd41265ecc7811c0b3f
#
_entry.id   a2012c7c12eaedd41265ecc7811c0b3f
#
_cell.length_a   1.000
_cell.length_b   1.000
_cell.length_c   1.000
_cell.angle_alpha   90.00
_cell.angle_beta   90.00
_cell.angle_gamma   90.00
#
_symmetry.space_group_name_H-M   'P 1'
#
loop_
_entity.id
_entity.type
_entity.pdbx_description
1 polymer ?
#
loop_
_entity_poly.entity_id
_entity_poly.type
_entity_poly.pdbx_seq_one_letter_code
_entity_poly.pdbx_strand_id
1 'polypeptide(L)'
;MTLTEAGTHSSIDARVGGFSGGEPELAVAMAPSAAGMLVIMDRAFPGVALWKACTQAGAHLLIRARSTVARRPVQVLGDGTYLARMNLAGQKGAHPGGVVVRVIEYRVDGGEVVRLLTDLLDPVAFPAGELAALYHERWESEASFRQVKTFQRGPQQILRSAGPDLVRQEIWAHLAVHHCLTAIIMRLAGRQRTDPDRISFVKVLKHVRRSVIRQSAQTSAQIRQFMAMMAAKVRRKPGNGVRRLREADRVLKRPDSKYSYRGPNQQRGRGPTRQVPAKIITLHQVIVQ
;
A
#
# COMPACT_ATOMS: atom_id res chain seq x y z
N MET A 1 3.47 10.00 -7.10
CA MET A 1 3.39 9.29 -5.82
C MET A 1 2.07 9.61 -5.15
N THR A 2 1.46 8.71 -4.38
CA THR A 2 0.22 8.95 -3.63
C THR A 2 0.35 8.42 -2.22
N LEU A 3 -0.19 9.13 -1.24
CA LEU A 3 -0.51 8.66 0.09
C LEU A 3 -1.97 8.19 0.05
N THR A 4 -2.20 6.91 0.32
CA THR A 4 -3.51 6.28 0.14
C THR A 4 -3.91 5.57 1.43
N GLU A 5 -5.14 5.78 1.88
CA GLU A 5 -5.72 5.07 3.01
C GLU A 5 -6.06 3.63 2.60
N ALA A 6 -5.60 2.64 3.39
CA ALA A 6 -5.64 1.23 2.99
C ALA A 6 -7.06 0.67 2.92
N GLY A 7 -7.94 1.02 3.87
CA GLY A 7 -9.29 0.46 3.94
C GLY A 7 -10.27 1.01 2.92
N THR A 8 -10.06 2.25 2.44
CA THR A 8 -10.98 2.94 1.51
C THR A 8 -10.42 3.11 0.13
N HIS A 9 -9.11 2.94 -0.05
CA HIS A 9 -8.36 3.28 -1.26
C HIS A 9 -8.40 4.78 -1.63
N SER A 10 -8.83 5.64 -0.72
CA SER A 10 -8.86 7.08 -0.94
C SER A 10 -7.46 7.67 -0.93
N SER A 11 -7.13 8.48 -1.92
CA SER A 11 -5.90 9.25 -1.92
C SER A 11 -6.04 10.44 -0.97
N ILE A 12 -5.15 10.52 0.03
CA ILE A 12 -5.08 11.58 1.03
C ILE A 12 -4.26 12.74 0.48
N ASP A 13 -3.10 12.42 -0.10
CA ASP A 13 -2.22 13.37 -0.78
C ASP A 13 -1.60 12.72 -2.02
N ALA A 14 -1.15 13.55 -2.95
CA ALA A 14 -0.42 13.11 -4.13
C ALA A 14 0.65 14.13 -4.52
N ARG A 15 1.78 13.64 -5.05
CA ARG A 15 2.85 14.46 -5.61
C ARG A 15 3.21 13.97 -7.00
N VAL A 16 3.36 14.90 -7.91
CA VAL A 16 3.80 14.63 -9.28
C VAL A 16 5.19 15.22 -9.43
N GLY A 17 6.17 14.35 -9.64
CA GLY A 17 7.58 14.70 -9.86
C GLY A 17 8.05 14.35 -11.27
N GLY A 18 9.15 14.95 -11.71
CA GLY A 18 9.84 14.57 -12.93
C GLY A 18 10.57 13.23 -12.79
N PHE A 19 11.06 12.70 -13.89
CA PHE A 19 11.80 11.43 -13.91
C PHE A 19 13.12 11.47 -13.12
N SER A 20 13.73 12.65 -13.02
CA SER A 20 14.98 12.88 -12.28
C SER A 20 14.82 13.01 -10.77
N GLY A 21 13.62 13.24 -10.26
CA GLY A 21 13.32 13.28 -8.82
C GLY A 21 12.97 11.89 -8.31
N GLY A 22 13.67 11.42 -7.26
CA GLY A 22 13.44 10.10 -6.68
C GLY A 22 12.11 9.99 -5.91
N GLU A 23 11.51 8.80 -5.86
CA GLU A 23 10.35 8.52 -5.01
C GLU A 23 10.57 8.88 -3.52
N PRO A 24 11.79 8.68 -2.94
CA PRO A 24 12.06 9.08 -1.56
C PRO A 24 11.90 10.58 -1.29
N GLU A 25 12.27 11.45 -2.23
CA GLU A 25 12.12 12.91 -2.08
C GLU A 25 10.66 13.32 -2.07
N LEU A 26 9.86 12.72 -2.94
CA LEU A 26 8.41 12.92 -2.95
C LEU A 26 7.76 12.44 -1.66
N ALA A 27 8.25 11.31 -1.10
CA ALA A 27 7.77 10.79 0.17
C ALA A 27 8.06 11.74 1.33
N VAL A 28 9.27 12.31 1.39
CA VAL A 28 9.64 13.32 2.39
C VAL A 28 8.71 14.55 2.29
N ALA A 29 8.44 15.02 1.08
CA ALA A 29 7.55 16.16 0.86
C ALA A 29 6.08 15.89 1.24
N MET A 30 5.68 14.62 1.34
CA MET A 30 4.33 14.20 1.76
C MET A 30 4.22 13.92 3.26
N ALA A 31 5.32 13.91 4.00
CA ALA A 31 5.33 13.58 5.42
C ALA A 31 4.32 14.42 6.26
N PRO A 32 4.16 15.75 6.04
CA PRO A 32 3.16 16.53 6.79
C PRO A 32 1.72 16.07 6.61
N SER A 33 1.39 15.52 5.43
CA SER A 33 0.04 14.99 5.15
C SER A 33 -0.25 13.67 5.86
N ALA A 34 0.77 13.05 6.45
CA ALA A 34 0.65 11.77 7.16
C ALA A 34 0.55 11.93 8.70
N ALA A 35 0.42 13.15 9.21
CA ALA A 35 0.35 13.43 10.66
C ALA A 35 -0.75 12.59 11.34
N GLY A 36 -0.41 11.93 12.46
CA GLY A 36 -1.33 11.05 13.21
C GLY A 36 -1.63 9.70 12.54
N MET A 37 -0.93 9.34 11.46
CA MET A 37 -1.15 8.09 10.72
C MET A 37 0.01 7.12 10.93
N LEU A 38 -0.27 5.82 10.75
CA LEU A 38 0.75 4.81 10.54
C LEU A 38 0.96 4.59 9.04
N VAL A 39 2.13 4.98 8.55
CA VAL A 39 2.49 4.89 7.13
C VAL A 39 3.19 3.59 6.83
N ILE A 40 2.62 2.80 5.94
CA ILE A 40 3.14 1.50 5.53
C ILE A 40 3.86 1.64 4.19
N MET A 41 5.14 1.26 4.14
CA MET A 41 5.97 1.42 2.94
C MET A 41 6.72 0.15 2.57
N ASP A 42 7.11 0.04 1.31
CA ASP A 42 7.92 -1.07 0.84
C ASP A 42 9.43 -0.84 1.05
N ARG A 43 10.24 -1.81 0.62
CA ARG A 43 11.71 -1.80 0.78
C ARG A 43 12.46 -0.75 -0.05
N ALA A 44 11.77 0.07 -0.85
CA ALA A 44 12.40 1.14 -1.62
C ALA A 44 12.65 2.40 -0.77
N PHE A 45 11.93 2.56 0.35
CA PHE A 45 11.87 3.78 1.15
C PHE A 45 12.70 3.87 2.45
N PRO A 46 13.42 2.85 2.94
CA PRO A 46 14.13 3.00 4.20
C PRO A 46 15.25 4.05 4.07
N GLY A 47 15.10 5.14 4.82
CA GLY A 47 16.06 6.22 4.85
C GLY A 47 15.84 7.14 6.05
N VAL A 48 16.93 7.63 6.67
CA VAL A 48 16.88 8.48 7.86
C VAL A 48 16.15 9.80 7.59
N ALA A 49 16.30 10.38 6.40
CA ALA A 49 15.64 11.64 6.05
C ALA A 49 14.11 11.49 6.08
N LEU A 50 13.59 10.47 5.41
CA LEU A 50 12.14 10.18 5.41
C LEU A 50 11.65 9.83 6.83
N TRP A 51 12.43 9.02 7.56
CA TRP A 51 12.09 8.66 8.94
C TRP A 51 11.91 9.88 9.81
N LYS A 52 12.91 10.78 9.80
CA LYS A 52 12.86 12.04 10.57
C LYS A 52 11.70 12.94 10.14
N ALA A 53 11.48 13.10 8.82
CA ALA A 53 10.39 13.92 8.32
C ALA A 53 9.02 13.41 8.78
N CYS A 54 8.78 12.10 8.71
CA CYS A 54 7.52 11.50 9.16
C CYS A 54 7.34 11.60 10.69
N THR A 55 8.35 11.24 11.48
CA THR A 55 8.25 11.30 12.96
C THR A 55 8.12 12.73 13.46
N GLN A 56 8.80 13.70 12.85
CA GLN A 56 8.64 15.11 13.14
C GLN A 56 7.24 15.66 12.79
N ALA A 57 6.62 15.10 11.76
CA ALA A 57 5.25 15.41 11.41
C ALA A 57 4.21 14.70 12.31
N GLY A 58 4.63 13.86 13.25
CA GLY A 58 3.73 13.07 14.10
C GLY A 58 3.15 11.83 13.43
N ALA A 59 3.77 11.36 12.36
CA ALA A 59 3.41 10.09 11.72
C ALA A 59 4.25 8.94 12.26
N HIS A 60 3.67 7.74 12.34
CA HIS A 60 4.37 6.50 12.62
C HIS A 60 4.71 5.75 11.33
N LEU A 61 5.71 4.89 11.37
CA LEU A 61 6.23 4.19 10.19
C LEU A 61 6.27 2.68 10.40
N LEU A 62 5.89 1.95 9.36
CA LEU A 62 6.07 0.51 9.25
C LEU A 62 6.63 0.18 7.85
N ILE A 63 7.93 -0.01 7.75
CA ILE A 63 8.66 -0.08 6.48
C ILE A 63 9.33 -1.44 6.34
N ARG A 64 9.19 -2.10 5.19
CA ARG A 64 10.00 -3.30 4.89
C ARG A 64 11.44 -2.88 4.63
N ALA A 65 12.36 -3.47 5.38
CA ALA A 65 13.79 -3.24 5.19
C ALA A 65 14.38 -4.13 4.08
N ARG A 66 15.48 -3.64 3.48
CA ARG A 66 16.41 -4.50 2.74
C ARG A 66 17.18 -5.36 3.73
N SER A 67 17.64 -6.53 3.32
CA SER A 67 18.39 -7.47 4.17
C SER A 67 19.64 -6.87 4.82
N THR A 68 20.15 -5.77 4.31
CA THR A 68 21.38 -5.09 4.80
C THR A 68 21.12 -4.02 5.86
N VAL A 69 19.88 -3.59 6.07
CA VAL A 69 19.53 -2.47 6.95
C VAL A 69 19.22 -2.98 8.37
N ALA A 70 19.74 -2.27 9.40
CA ALA A 70 19.43 -2.50 10.82
C ALA A 70 19.65 -3.96 11.29
N ARG A 71 20.76 -4.60 10.87
CA ARG A 71 21.04 -6.02 11.16
C ARG A 71 21.60 -6.27 12.56
N ARG A 72 22.19 -5.25 13.18
CA ARG A 72 22.85 -5.40 14.49
C ARG A 72 21.93 -4.96 15.59
N PRO A 73 21.52 -5.88 16.49
CA PRO A 73 20.74 -5.53 17.67
C PRO A 73 21.54 -4.61 18.60
N VAL A 74 20.85 -3.58 19.10
CA VAL A 74 21.32 -2.76 20.23
C VAL A 74 20.74 -3.32 21.52
N GLN A 75 19.48 -3.77 21.47
CA GLN A 75 18.75 -4.35 22.59
C GLN A 75 17.73 -5.34 22.07
N VAL A 76 17.64 -6.51 22.67
CA VAL A 76 16.60 -7.51 22.42
C VAL A 76 15.41 -7.24 23.33
N LEU A 77 14.19 -7.27 22.79
CA LEU A 77 12.95 -7.06 23.52
C LEU A 77 12.31 -8.38 23.94
N GLY A 78 11.39 -8.34 24.91
CA GLY A 78 10.79 -9.52 25.51
C GLY A 78 9.97 -10.40 24.55
N ASP A 79 9.49 -9.84 23.43
CA ASP A 79 8.74 -10.54 22.39
C ASP A 79 9.64 -11.13 21.28
N GLY A 80 10.96 -11.08 21.44
CA GLY A 80 11.94 -11.56 20.45
C GLY A 80 12.24 -10.58 19.32
N THR A 81 11.59 -9.42 19.26
CA THR A 81 11.99 -8.32 18.40
C THR A 81 13.19 -7.59 19.01
N TYR A 82 13.81 -6.69 18.27
CA TYR A 82 14.97 -5.98 18.78
C TYR A 82 15.04 -4.53 18.33
N LEU A 83 15.70 -3.71 19.12
CA LEU A 83 16.07 -2.35 18.72
C LEU A 83 17.37 -2.39 17.93
N ALA A 84 17.43 -1.61 16.88
CA ALA A 84 18.62 -1.42 16.06
C ALA A 84 18.78 0.04 15.67
N ARG A 85 19.97 0.40 15.20
CA ARG A 85 20.24 1.74 14.69
C ARG A 85 20.24 1.74 13.17
N MET A 86 19.45 2.60 12.58
CA MET A 86 19.48 2.92 11.15
C MET A 86 20.31 4.19 10.95
N ASN A 87 21.41 4.08 10.22
CA ASN A 87 22.33 5.17 9.95
C ASN A 87 22.05 5.86 8.61
N LEU A 88 22.61 7.04 8.44
CA LEU A 88 22.68 7.70 7.13
C LEU A 88 23.47 6.83 6.13
N ALA A 89 23.18 6.99 4.86
CA ALA A 89 23.85 6.24 3.79
C ALA A 89 25.37 6.44 3.87
N GLY A 90 26.12 5.34 3.75
CA GLY A 90 27.59 5.34 3.82
C GLY A 90 28.19 5.38 5.23
N GLN A 91 27.42 5.59 6.30
CA GLN A 91 27.92 5.63 7.67
C GLN A 91 27.87 4.25 8.33
N LYS A 92 28.97 3.90 9.04
CA LYS A 92 29.08 2.65 9.79
C LYS A 92 29.17 2.93 11.29
N GLY A 93 28.70 1.98 12.13
CA GLY A 93 28.75 2.09 13.59
C GLY A 93 27.65 2.96 14.20
N ALA A 94 27.84 3.38 15.47
CA ALA A 94 26.93 4.29 16.14
C ALA A 94 27.21 5.73 15.68
N HIS A 95 26.31 6.30 14.89
CA HIS A 95 26.45 7.66 14.39
C HIS A 95 25.37 8.56 15.00
N PRO A 96 25.71 9.79 15.46
CA PRO A 96 24.75 10.71 16.11
C PRO A 96 23.52 11.03 15.24
N GLY A 97 23.68 11.04 13.91
CA GLY A 97 22.61 11.31 12.97
C GLY A 97 21.65 10.16 12.70
N GLY A 98 21.96 8.95 13.19
CA GLY A 98 21.11 7.76 13.01
C GLY A 98 19.85 7.81 13.88
N VAL A 99 18.91 6.94 13.58
CA VAL A 99 17.65 6.77 14.33
C VAL A 99 17.56 5.36 14.91
N VAL A 100 16.96 5.25 16.10
CA VAL A 100 16.64 3.95 16.71
C VAL A 100 15.32 3.47 16.11
N VAL A 101 15.29 2.21 15.71
CA VAL A 101 14.14 1.54 15.13
C VAL A 101 13.91 0.20 15.80
N ARG A 102 12.67 -0.22 15.95
CA ARG A 102 12.34 -1.59 16.32
C ARG A 102 12.30 -2.44 15.04
N VAL A 103 12.94 -3.59 15.12
CA VAL A 103 13.03 -4.56 14.02
C VAL A 103 12.19 -5.78 14.35
N ILE A 104 11.29 -6.10 13.45
CA ILE A 104 10.41 -7.28 13.51
C ILE A 104 10.79 -8.20 12.36
N GLU A 105 11.20 -9.42 12.65
CA GLU A 105 11.51 -10.45 11.64
C GLU A 105 10.48 -11.57 11.71
N TYR A 106 9.94 -11.94 10.56
CA TYR A 106 8.97 -13.03 10.48
C TYR A 106 9.05 -13.76 9.14
N ARG A 107 8.53 -14.97 9.11
CA ARG A 107 8.33 -15.76 7.88
C ARG A 107 6.85 -16.07 7.69
N VAL A 108 6.47 -16.18 6.43
CA VAL A 108 5.16 -16.66 6.02
C VAL A 108 5.40 -17.98 5.29
N ASP A 109 4.86 -19.06 5.83
CA ASP A 109 4.85 -20.43 5.23
C ASP A 109 6.18 -20.87 4.59
N GLY A 110 7.28 -20.80 5.35
CA GLY A 110 8.59 -21.24 4.84
C GLY A 110 9.26 -20.35 3.80
N GLY A 111 8.61 -19.22 3.47
CA GLY A 111 9.14 -18.24 2.54
C GLY A 111 10.33 -17.43 3.06
N GLU A 112 10.73 -16.41 2.31
CA GLU A 112 11.79 -15.46 2.66
C GLU A 112 11.51 -14.74 3.98
N VAL A 113 12.55 -14.48 4.78
CA VAL A 113 12.43 -13.65 5.99
C VAL A 113 12.04 -12.23 5.60
N VAL A 114 10.93 -11.77 6.14
CA VAL A 114 10.49 -10.39 6.04
C VAL A 114 10.98 -9.63 7.27
N ARG A 115 11.66 -8.52 7.03
CA ARG A 115 12.12 -7.62 8.10
C ARG A 115 11.38 -6.30 7.99
N LEU A 116 10.70 -5.92 9.08
CA LEU A 116 10.03 -4.63 9.20
C LEU A 116 10.79 -3.73 10.17
N LEU A 117 10.79 -2.44 9.88
CA LEU A 117 11.28 -1.37 10.74
C LEU A 117 10.10 -0.52 11.17
N THR A 118 10.03 -0.16 12.45
CA THR A 118 9.02 0.74 12.99
C THR A 118 9.58 1.63 14.09
N ASP A 119 8.98 2.80 14.28
CA ASP A 119 9.21 3.69 15.42
C ASP A 119 8.30 3.37 16.61
N LEU A 120 7.39 2.41 16.49
CA LEU A 120 6.56 1.87 17.56
C LEU A 120 7.39 0.89 18.41
N LEU A 121 8.13 1.44 19.39
CA LEU A 121 9.18 0.72 20.09
C LEU A 121 8.67 -0.22 21.18
N ASP A 122 7.49 0.05 21.77
CA ASP A 122 6.92 -0.74 22.85
C ASP A 122 6.28 -2.04 22.30
N PRO A 123 6.81 -3.24 22.66
CA PRO A 123 6.29 -4.50 22.17
C PRO A 123 4.94 -4.90 22.80
N VAL A 124 4.59 -4.31 23.96
CA VAL A 124 3.32 -4.60 24.66
C VAL A 124 2.21 -3.78 24.04
N ALA A 125 2.44 -2.48 23.84
CA ALA A 125 1.46 -1.59 23.21
C ALA A 125 1.26 -1.92 21.72
N PHE A 126 2.31 -2.40 21.03
CA PHE A 126 2.30 -2.71 19.59
C PHE A 126 2.85 -4.11 19.33
N PRO A 127 2.03 -5.15 19.47
CA PRO A 127 2.45 -6.54 19.28
C PRO A 127 3.00 -6.81 17.88
N ALA A 128 4.13 -7.51 17.79
CA ALA A 128 4.82 -7.77 16.52
C ALA A 128 3.94 -8.52 15.51
N GLY A 129 3.10 -9.44 15.98
CA GLY A 129 2.15 -10.20 15.14
C GLY A 129 1.11 -9.30 14.47
N GLU A 130 0.60 -8.30 15.18
CA GLU A 130 -0.37 -7.33 14.64
C GLU A 130 0.27 -6.42 13.61
N LEU A 131 1.48 -5.92 13.88
CA LEU A 131 2.23 -5.10 12.91
C LEU A 131 2.60 -5.91 11.66
N ALA A 132 2.99 -7.19 11.80
CA ALA A 132 3.25 -8.05 10.67
C ALA A 132 1.98 -8.30 9.84
N ALA A 133 0.83 -8.57 10.49
CA ALA A 133 -0.45 -8.71 9.81
C ALA A 133 -0.85 -7.41 9.10
N LEU A 134 -0.71 -6.26 9.76
CA LEU A 134 -1.02 -4.95 9.20
C LEU A 134 -0.12 -4.61 8.00
N TYR A 135 1.14 -5.03 8.00
CA TYR A 135 2.03 -4.79 6.86
C TYR A 135 1.50 -5.43 5.56
N HIS A 136 0.73 -6.50 5.62
CA HIS A 136 0.13 -7.10 4.44
C HIS A 136 -0.93 -6.21 3.78
N GLU A 137 -1.49 -5.23 4.51
CA GLU A 137 -2.40 -4.21 3.97
C GLU A 137 -1.72 -3.30 2.93
N ARG A 138 -0.39 -3.25 2.88
CA ARG A 138 0.36 -2.50 1.88
C ARG A 138 -0.07 -2.80 0.43
N TRP A 139 -0.57 -4.01 0.16
CA TRP A 139 -1.07 -4.38 -1.16
C TRP A 139 -2.25 -3.53 -1.64
N GLU A 140 -2.95 -2.84 -0.75
CA GLU A 140 -4.06 -1.98 -1.12
C GLU A 140 -3.60 -0.76 -1.92
N SER A 141 -2.38 -0.28 -1.70
CA SER A 141 -1.79 0.77 -2.54
C SER A 141 -1.61 0.31 -4.00
N GLU A 142 -1.22 -0.95 -4.21
CA GLU A 142 -1.13 -1.53 -5.56
C GLU A 142 -2.53 -1.69 -6.19
N ALA A 143 -3.55 -2.02 -5.37
CA ALA A 143 -4.94 -2.08 -5.83
C ALA A 143 -5.45 -0.70 -6.26
N SER A 144 -5.17 0.36 -5.49
CA SER A 144 -5.49 1.75 -5.84
C SER A 144 -4.82 2.18 -7.15
N PHE A 145 -3.52 1.91 -7.31
CA PHE A 145 -2.83 2.19 -8.57
C PHE A 145 -3.43 1.45 -9.76
N ARG A 146 -3.84 0.20 -9.56
CA ARG A 146 -4.51 -0.59 -10.60
C ARG A 146 -5.88 -0.01 -10.95
N GLN A 147 -6.61 0.51 -9.95
CA GLN A 147 -7.89 1.19 -10.18
C GLN A 147 -7.72 2.39 -11.11
N VAL A 148 -6.74 3.24 -10.85
CA VAL A 148 -6.45 4.43 -11.69
C VAL A 148 -5.86 4.02 -13.04
N LYS A 149 -4.77 3.27 -13.06
CA LYS A 149 -3.97 3.01 -14.27
C LYS A 149 -4.65 2.03 -15.23
N THR A 150 -5.36 1.03 -14.72
CA THR A 150 -5.91 -0.05 -15.54
C THR A 150 -7.40 0.09 -15.76
N PHE A 151 -8.17 0.34 -14.71
CA PHE A 151 -9.63 0.33 -14.82
C PHE A 151 -10.20 1.68 -15.22
N GLN A 152 -9.69 2.76 -14.64
CA GLN A 152 -10.20 4.10 -14.92
C GLN A 152 -9.63 4.66 -16.21
N ARG A 153 -8.31 4.65 -16.39
CA ARG A 153 -7.66 5.15 -17.61
C ARG A 153 -7.78 4.19 -18.79
N GLY A 154 -7.72 2.91 -18.53
CA GLY A 154 -7.65 1.83 -19.52
C GLY A 154 -6.25 1.20 -19.57
N PRO A 155 -6.14 -0.07 -19.94
CA PRO A 155 -4.86 -0.75 -20.07
C PRO A 155 -4.06 -0.12 -21.22
N GLN A 156 -2.75 0.08 -21.00
CA GLN A 156 -1.80 0.59 -21.99
C GLN A 156 -2.11 1.99 -22.57
N GLN A 157 -3.03 2.72 -22.00
CA GLN A 157 -3.29 4.11 -22.41
C GLN A 157 -2.13 5.01 -21.97
N ILE A 158 -1.59 5.76 -22.92
CA ILE A 158 -0.60 6.82 -22.66
C ILE A 158 -1.38 8.10 -22.32
N LEU A 159 -0.81 8.95 -21.46
CA LEU A 159 -1.38 10.29 -21.24
C LEU A 159 -1.37 11.05 -22.57
N ARG A 160 -2.46 11.74 -22.87
CA ARG A 160 -2.62 12.43 -24.16
C ARG A 160 -1.82 13.72 -24.23
N SER A 161 -1.57 14.32 -23.08
CA SER A 161 -0.86 15.60 -22.96
C SER A 161 0.63 15.42 -23.25
N ALA A 162 1.20 16.30 -24.04
CA ALA A 162 2.62 16.31 -24.38
C ALA A 162 3.45 17.27 -23.50
N GLY A 163 2.84 18.36 -23.00
CA GLY A 163 3.52 19.34 -22.15
C GLY A 163 3.46 18.98 -20.66
N PRO A 164 4.50 19.32 -19.87
CA PRO A 164 4.58 18.94 -18.46
C PRO A 164 3.38 19.39 -17.61
N ASP A 165 2.89 20.60 -17.82
CA ASP A 165 1.76 21.15 -17.06
C ASP A 165 0.44 20.49 -17.43
N LEU A 166 0.21 20.22 -18.70
CA LEU A 166 -0.95 19.49 -19.16
C LEU A 166 -0.92 18.04 -18.68
N VAL A 167 0.26 17.39 -18.64
CA VAL A 167 0.43 16.06 -18.03
C VAL A 167 0.07 16.08 -16.55
N ARG A 168 0.50 17.10 -15.80
CA ARG A 168 0.11 17.27 -14.40
C ARG A 168 -1.40 17.43 -14.24
N GLN A 169 -2.03 18.29 -15.05
CA GLN A 169 -3.48 18.45 -15.03
C GLN A 169 -4.22 17.13 -15.32
N GLU A 170 -3.77 16.37 -16.31
CA GLU A 170 -4.36 15.08 -16.65
C GLU A 170 -4.25 14.07 -15.50
N ILE A 171 -3.08 14.02 -14.84
CA ILE A 171 -2.88 13.17 -13.65
C ILE A 171 -3.82 13.59 -12.51
N TRP A 172 -3.90 14.90 -12.22
CA TRP A 172 -4.78 15.40 -11.17
C TRP A 172 -6.26 15.14 -11.48
N ALA A 173 -6.68 15.27 -12.72
CA ALA A 173 -8.04 14.93 -13.14
C ALA A 173 -8.34 13.44 -12.91
N HIS A 174 -7.40 12.55 -13.22
CA HIS A 174 -7.55 11.12 -12.93
C HIS A 174 -7.65 10.84 -11.43
N LEU A 175 -6.83 11.49 -10.60
CA LEU A 175 -6.87 11.32 -9.14
C LEU A 175 -8.17 11.88 -8.55
N ALA A 176 -8.65 13.03 -9.02
CA ALA A 176 -9.92 13.61 -8.57
C ALA A 176 -11.11 12.68 -8.89
N VAL A 177 -11.18 12.14 -10.10
CA VAL A 177 -12.21 11.17 -10.47
C VAL A 177 -12.10 9.90 -9.62
N HIS A 178 -10.90 9.41 -9.36
CA HIS A 178 -10.68 8.26 -8.49
C HIS A 178 -11.21 8.53 -7.07
N HIS A 179 -10.89 9.69 -6.50
CA HIS A 179 -11.38 10.11 -5.19
C HIS A 179 -12.91 10.17 -5.14
N CYS A 180 -13.57 10.73 -6.16
CA CYS A 180 -15.03 10.72 -6.25
C CYS A 180 -15.61 9.30 -6.29
N LEU A 181 -14.96 8.38 -7.03
CA LEU A 181 -15.41 6.99 -7.11
C LEU A 181 -15.24 6.25 -5.77
N THR A 182 -14.13 6.46 -5.07
CA THR A 182 -13.91 5.89 -3.73
C THR A 182 -14.89 6.46 -2.71
N ALA A 183 -15.21 7.76 -2.77
CA ALA A 183 -16.24 8.37 -1.93
C ALA A 183 -17.64 7.76 -2.18
N ILE A 184 -17.98 7.45 -3.42
CA ILE A 184 -19.21 6.73 -3.75
C ILE A 184 -19.18 5.32 -3.15
N ILE A 185 -18.07 4.59 -3.27
CA ILE A 185 -17.90 3.25 -2.71
C ILE A 185 -18.11 3.29 -1.19
N MET A 186 -17.50 4.25 -0.49
CA MET A 186 -17.65 4.42 0.94
C MET A 186 -19.10 4.67 1.36
N ARG A 187 -19.81 5.55 0.64
CA ARG A 187 -21.24 5.80 0.89
C ARG A 187 -22.10 4.55 0.68
N LEU A 188 -21.79 3.75 -0.34
CA LEU A 188 -22.52 2.50 -0.62
C LEU A 188 -22.21 1.44 0.44
N ALA A 189 -20.96 1.31 0.85
CA ALA A 189 -20.53 0.40 1.90
C ALA A 189 -21.20 0.74 3.25
N GLY A 190 -21.19 2.02 3.64
CA GLY A 190 -21.85 2.49 4.87
C GLY A 190 -23.36 2.22 4.88
N ARG A 191 -24.05 2.46 3.75
CA ARG A 191 -25.48 2.12 3.62
C ARG A 191 -25.77 0.63 3.72
N GLN A 192 -24.87 -0.21 3.27
CA GLN A 192 -25.01 -1.66 3.28
C GLN A 192 -24.41 -2.29 4.56
N ARG A 193 -23.81 -1.50 5.45
CA ARG A 193 -23.06 -1.96 6.62
C ARG A 193 -22.07 -3.08 6.25
N THR A 194 -21.31 -2.86 5.20
CA THR A 194 -20.35 -3.82 4.64
C THR A 194 -19.00 -3.15 4.43
N ASP A 195 -17.96 -3.96 4.41
CA ASP A 195 -16.61 -3.51 4.08
C ASP A 195 -16.57 -2.89 2.67
N PRO A 196 -15.90 -1.75 2.44
CA PRO A 196 -15.70 -1.14 1.12
C PRO A 196 -15.12 -2.12 0.09
N ASP A 197 -14.27 -3.04 0.51
CA ASP A 197 -13.69 -4.08 -0.36
C ASP A 197 -14.74 -5.05 -0.95
N ARG A 198 -15.93 -5.11 -0.34
CA ARG A 198 -17.05 -5.87 -0.89
C ARG A 198 -17.77 -5.14 -2.02
N ILE A 199 -17.45 -3.87 -2.25
CA ILE A 199 -17.98 -3.08 -3.36
C ILE A 199 -17.00 -3.15 -4.55
N SER A 200 -17.51 -3.45 -5.73
CA SER A 200 -16.66 -3.57 -6.92
C SER A 200 -16.40 -2.21 -7.56
N PHE A 201 -15.17 -1.70 -7.49
CA PHE A 201 -14.75 -0.48 -8.17
C PHE A 201 -15.12 -0.47 -9.66
N VAL A 202 -14.88 -1.56 -10.38
CA VAL A 202 -15.17 -1.65 -11.82
C VAL A 202 -16.67 -1.53 -12.11
N LYS A 203 -17.51 -2.11 -11.26
CA LYS A 203 -18.97 -1.99 -11.43
C LYS A 203 -19.41 -0.55 -11.14
N VAL A 204 -18.90 0.08 -10.07
CA VAL A 204 -19.19 1.50 -9.76
C VAL A 204 -18.78 2.38 -10.92
N LEU A 205 -17.54 2.26 -11.40
CA LEU A 205 -17.02 3.00 -12.54
C LEU A 205 -17.92 2.86 -13.79
N LYS A 206 -18.35 1.63 -14.13
CA LYS A 206 -19.24 1.39 -15.27
C LYS A 206 -20.61 2.06 -15.10
N HIS A 207 -21.18 2.02 -13.90
CA HIS A 207 -22.46 2.68 -13.62
C HIS A 207 -22.34 4.19 -13.67
N VAL A 208 -21.30 4.78 -13.06
CA VAL A 208 -21.04 6.21 -13.11
C VAL A 208 -20.83 6.67 -14.56
N ARG A 209 -19.99 6.01 -15.34
CA ARG A 209 -19.77 6.37 -16.77
C ARG A 209 -21.07 6.38 -17.58
N ARG A 210 -21.96 5.43 -17.34
CA ARG A 210 -23.26 5.37 -18.04
C ARG A 210 -24.23 6.45 -17.57
N SER A 211 -24.07 6.95 -16.37
CA SER A 211 -24.96 7.96 -15.80
C SER A 211 -24.54 9.40 -16.15
N VAL A 212 -23.27 9.66 -16.46
CA VAL A 212 -22.73 11.01 -16.70
C VAL A 212 -23.55 11.76 -17.74
N ILE A 213 -23.91 11.12 -18.85
CA ILE A 213 -24.70 11.76 -19.93
C ILE A 213 -26.11 12.15 -19.46
N ARG A 214 -26.65 11.50 -18.44
CA ARG A 214 -28.00 11.71 -17.91
C ARG A 214 -28.06 12.61 -16.69
N GLN A 215 -26.91 12.96 -16.10
CA GLN A 215 -26.84 13.63 -14.80
C GLN A 215 -27.04 15.15 -14.85
N SER A 216 -26.88 15.76 -16.00
CA SER A 216 -26.96 17.22 -16.15
C SER A 216 -28.35 17.85 -15.82
N ALA A 217 -29.37 17.03 -15.67
CA ALA A 217 -30.74 17.46 -15.34
C ALA A 217 -31.37 16.69 -14.17
N GLN A 218 -30.58 15.96 -13.34
CA GLN A 218 -31.17 15.11 -12.29
C GLN A 218 -31.40 15.89 -11.00
N THR A 219 -32.58 15.68 -10.41
CA THR A 219 -32.90 16.15 -9.06
C THR A 219 -32.19 15.35 -7.99
N SER A 220 -32.05 15.90 -6.78
CA SER A 220 -31.48 15.17 -5.64
C SER A 220 -32.23 13.84 -5.34
N ALA A 221 -33.52 13.75 -5.63
CA ALA A 221 -34.31 12.53 -5.47
C ALA A 221 -33.88 11.47 -6.48
N GLN A 222 -33.72 11.84 -7.73
CA GLN A 222 -33.25 10.94 -8.82
C GLN A 222 -31.83 10.43 -8.56
N ILE A 223 -30.93 11.29 -8.04
CA ILE A 223 -29.59 10.89 -7.61
C ILE A 223 -29.65 9.87 -6.46
N ARG A 224 -30.51 10.09 -5.46
CA ARG A 224 -30.71 9.11 -4.37
C ARG A 224 -31.25 7.78 -4.88
N GLN A 225 -32.20 7.79 -5.80
CA GLN A 225 -32.75 6.59 -6.41
C GLN A 225 -31.68 5.85 -7.24
N PHE A 226 -30.86 6.57 -8.02
CA PHE A 226 -29.73 5.99 -8.74
C PHE A 226 -28.73 5.33 -7.80
N MET A 227 -28.37 5.97 -6.68
CA MET A 227 -27.49 5.41 -5.68
C MET A 227 -28.07 4.14 -5.02
N ALA A 228 -29.37 4.11 -4.74
CA ALA A 228 -30.04 2.93 -4.20
C ALA A 228 -30.03 1.75 -5.19
N MET A 229 -30.36 2.02 -6.46
CA MET A 229 -30.30 1.03 -7.53
C MET A 229 -28.87 0.49 -7.76
N MET A 230 -27.88 1.37 -7.71
CA MET A 230 -26.48 0.98 -7.86
C MET A 230 -26.02 0.10 -6.71
N ALA A 231 -26.43 0.39 -5.47
CA ALA A 231 -26.07 -0.37 -4.28
C ALA A 231 -26.34 -1.87 -4.42
N ALA A 232 -27.50 -2.24 -5.00
CA ALA A 232 -27.84 -3.65 -5.23
C ALA A 232 -26.96 -4.34 -6.28
N LYS A 233 -26.42 -3.59 -7.24
CA LYS A 233 -25.71 -4.13 -8.42
C LYS A 233 -24.20 -4.20 -8.28
N VAL A 234 -23.60 -3.43 -7.35
CA VAL A 234 -22.15 -3.27 -7.26
C VAL A 234 -21.45 -4.21 -6.29
N ARG A 235 -22.21 -4.97 -5.47
CA ARG A 235 -21.61 -5.96 -4.56
C ARG A 235 -20.77 -6.98 -5.34
N ARG A 236 -19.63 -7.35 -4.77
CA ARG A 236 -18.86 -8.51 -5.24
C ARG A 236 -19.62 -9.78 -4.95
N LYS A 237 -19.53 -10.77 -5.83
CA LYS A 237 -20.14 -12.08 -5.60
C LYS A 237 -19.54 -12.69 -4.31
N PRO A 238 -20.33 -13.38 -3.47
CA PRO A 238 -19.81 -14.23 -2.41
C PRO A 238 -18.83 -15.24 -3.02
N GLY A 239 -17.68 -15.45 -2.41
CA GLY A 239 -16.64 -16.34 -2.95
C GLY A 239 -15.50 -15.64 -3.68
N ASN A 240 -15.61 -14.40 -4.13
CA ASN A 240 -14.44 -13.57 -4.38
C ASN A 240 -13.92 -13.12 -3.01
N GLY A 241 -13.00 -13.89 -2.44
CA GLY A 241 -12.38 -13.59 -1.16
C GLY A 241 -11.86 -12.16 -1.11
N VAL A 242 -11.81 -11.61 0.09
CA VAL A 242 -11.40 -10.23 0.36
C VAL A 242 -9.96 -10.01 -0.13
N ARG A 243 -9.12 -11.03 -0.07
CA ARG A 243 -7.75 -11.00 -0.57
C ARG A 243 -7.29 -12.34 -1.08
N ARG A 244 -6.59 -12.32 -2.21
CA ARG A 244 -5.76 -13.45 -2.62
C ARG A 244 -4.36 -13.22 -2.05
N LEU A 245 -4.02 -13.96 -1.03
CA LEU A 245 -2.63 -14.12 -0.64
C LEU A 245 -1.86 -14.72 -1.82
N ARG A 246 -0.73 -14.14 -2.15
CA ARG A 246 0.08 -14.59 -3.27
C ARG A 246 0.95 -15.74 -2.78
N GLU A 247 0.49 -16.96 -2.99
CA GLU A 247 1.22 -18.19 -2.70
C GLU A 247 2.24 -18.56 -3.80
N ALA A 248 2.28 -17.80 -4.90
CA ALA A 248 3.17 -18.09 -6.02
C ALA A 248 4.43 -17.23 -5.96
N ASP A 249 5.57 -17.85 -6.29
CA ASP A 249 6.85 -17.17 -6.47
C ASP A 249 6.75 -15.99 -7.43
N ARG A 250 7.57 -14.97 -7.18
CA ARG A 250 7.63 -13.81 -8.09
C ARG A 250 8.12 -14.25 -9.46
N VAL A 251 7.35 -13.92 -10.47
CA VAL A 251 7.77 -14.07 -11.85
C VAL A 251 8.84 -13.02 -12.16
N LEU A 252 10.04 -13.48 -12.56
CA LEU A 252 11.11 -12.59 -13.00
C LEU A 252 10.69 -11.90 -14.30
N LYS A 253 10.65 -10.57 -14.28
CA LYS A 253 10.54 -9.77 -15.50
C LYS A 253 11.92 -9.74 -16.20
N ARG A 254 11.99 -10.20 -17.42
CA ARG A 254 13.14 -9.90 -18.28
C ARG A 254 13.08 -8.43 -18.72
N PRO A 255 14.20 -7.69 -18.74
CA PRO A 255 14.21 -6.28 -19.12
C PRO A 255 13.56 -5.99 -20.48
N ASP A 256 13.71 -6.90 -21.44
CA ASP A 256 13.28 -6.72 -22.84
C ASP A 256 12.00 -7.48 -23.21
N SER A 257 11.30 -8.07 -22.24
CA SER A 257 10.10 -8.86 -22.54
C SER A 257 8.84 -8.18 -22.01
N LYS A 258 7.83 -8.03 -22.87
CA LYS A 258 6.47 -7.59 -22.47
C LYS A 258 5.78 -8.62 -21.57
N TYR A 259 6.25 -9.85 -21.53
CA TYR A 259 5.63 -10.95 -20.80
C TYR A 259 6.52 -11.40 -19.63
N SER A 260 5.88 -11.68 -18.52
CA SER A 260 6.55 -12.27 -17.36
C SER A 260 6.90 -13.72 -17.65
N TYR A 261 8.17 -14.09 -17.50
CA TYR A 261 8.64 -15.47 -17.64
C TYR A 261 8.36 -16.26 -16.36
N ARG A 262 7.83 -17.45 -16.50
CA ARG A 262 7.73 -18.45 -15.43
C ARG A 262 8.78 -19.51 -15.65
N GLY A 263 9.60 -19.77 -14.65
CA GLY A 263 10.51 -20.91 -14.68
C GLY A 263 9.73 -22.24 -14.77
N PRO A 264 10.36 -23.32 -15.21
CA PRO A 264 9.71 -24.62 -15.40
C PRO A 264 9.05 -25.19 -14.14
N ASN A 265 9.53 -24.79 -12.95
CA ASN A 265 9.05 -25.29 -11.66
C ASN A 265 8.02 -24.34 -10.97
N GLN A 266 7.61 -23.25 -11.60
CA GLN A 266 6.64 -22.33 -10.99
C GLN A 266 5.21 -22.80 -11.22
N GLN A 267 4.56 -23.29 -10.18
CA GLN A 267 3.16 -23.70 -10.21
C GLN A 267 2.22 -22.49 -10.37
N ARG A 268 1.14 -22.66 -11.10
CA ARG A 268 0.03 -21.70 -11.15
C ARG A 268 -0.68 -21.75 -9.80
N GLY A 269 -0.48 -20.74 -8.96
CA GLY A 269 -1.23 -20.59 -7.71
C GLY A 269 -2.73 -20.49 -8.00
N ARG A 270 -3.45 -21.59 -7.85
CA ARG A 270 -4.91 -21.72 -7.84
C ARG A 270 -5.35 -22.22 -6.47
N GLY A 271 -4.97 -21.51 -5.41
CA GLY A 271 -5.42 -21.84 -4.06
C GLY A 271 -6.56 -20.96 -3.60
N PRO A 272 -7.42 -21.42 -2.69
CA PRO A 272 -8.39 -20.58 -2.01
C PRO A 272 -7.65 -19.55 -1.15
N THR A 273 -8.27 -18.40 -0.97
CA THR A 273 -7.78 -17.31 -0.11
C THR A 273 -7.67 -17.83 1.32
N ARG A 274 -6.47 -18.09 1.78
CA ARG A 274 -6.17 -18.46 3.16
C ARG A 274 -5.59 -17.24 3.87
N GLN A 275 -6.01 -17.00 5.11
CA GLN A 275 -5.23 -16.15 6.01
C GLN A 275 -3.95 -16.93 6.32
N VAL A 276 -2.82 -16.40 5.88
CA VAL A 276 -1.52 -17.04 6.17
C VAL A 276 -1.07 -16.54 7.53
N PRO A 277 -0.94 -17.40 8.53
CA PRO A 277 -0.42 -17.01 9.83
C PRO A 277 1.06 -16.62 9.67
N ALA A 278 1.37 -15.37 9.99
CA ALA A 278 2.75 -14.92 10.06
C ALA A 278 3.39 -15.51 11.33
N LYS A 279 4.46 -16.27 11.16
CA LYS A 279 5.26 -16.77 12.30
C LYS A 279 6.36 -15.77 12.60
N ILE A 280 6.29 -15.12 13.75
CA ILE A 280 7.36 -14.25 14.24
C ILE A 280 8.58 -15.10 14.55
N ILE A 281 9.74 -14.69 14.05
CA ILE A 281 11.01 -15.35 14.27
C ILE A 281 11.67 -14.64 15.46
N THR A 282 11.88 -15.38 16.54
CA THR A 282 12.69 -14.88 17.65
C THR A 282 14.18 -14.94 17.31
N LEU A 283 14.97 -14.03 17.86
CA LEU A 283 16.40 -13.91 17.55
C LEU A 283 17.19 -15.18 17.79
N HIS A 284 16.78 -16.00 18.76
CA HIS A 284 17.39 -17.31 19.04
C HIS A 284 17.26 -18.31 17.89
N GLN A 285 16.28 -18.16 17.00
CA GLN A 285 16.11 -19.03 15.82
C GLN A 285 16.96 -18.59 14.63
N VAL A 286 17.48 -17.38 14.63
CA VAL A 286 18.30 -16.82 13.53
C VAL A 286 19.79 -17.07 13.71
N ILE A 287 20.25 -17.26 14.96
CA ILE A 287 21.66 -17.49 15.28
C ILE A 287 22.10 -18.95 15.06
N VAL A 288 21.18 -19.89 14.90
CA VAL A 288 21.44 -21.34 14.73
C VAL A 288 21.44 -21.76 13.25
N GLN A 289 21.32 -20.84 12.31
CA GLN A 289 21.49 -21.05 10.86
C GLN A 289 22.60 -20.14 10.32
#